data_6bb3ea98ce72575ed001ba16216125a2
#
_entry.id   6bb3ea98ce72575ed001ba16216125a2
#
_cell.length_a   1.000
_cell.length_b   1.000
_cell.length_c   1.000
_cell.angle_alpha   90.00
_cell.angle_beta   90.00
_cell.angle_gamma   90.00
#
_symmetry.space_group_name_H-M   'P 1'
#
loop_
_entity.id
_entity.type
_entity.pdbx_description
1 polymer ?
#
loop_
_entity_poly.entity_id
_entity_poly.type
_entity_poly.pdbx_seq_one_letter_code
_entity_poly.pdbx_strand_id
1 'polypeptide(L)'
;MTTETALRVAATVAPAFLGALLLDGMCAARGLLPPGFRIPWRRALAGLTVTFLLAVGVFAPLGSLGAKLGPEPTSIATPQLFELHALMVATMLIWFFLGFAGLPRPEPIPIPMPVLEPIPAEAPWTAEPPAVGDPLDPMAPISPLAPPVPVLAPPPPVSLGRQFLAQFGYLTPSIPREIGLGVLLGIGAWVAVLLALMLVAGALLALGGEGAVPKAPPALIPLIAGLPFGVRLLVSLSAGVVEESFFRGFLQPRIGIVFSTGFFVLAHLSYGQPFLLIGIAILSLIYAFLVKWRQNLWSAMAAHALFDGVQLLVVVPAALRMLGAGKSAAFLW
;
A
#
# COMPACT_ATOMS: atom_id res chain seq x y z
N MET A 1 -21.10 -28.52 14.50
CA MET A 1 -20.87 -27.08 14.64
C MET A 1 -22.03 -26.54 15.47
N THR A 2 -21.75 -25.86 16.59
CA THR A 2 -22.81 -25.26 17.40
C THR A 2 -23.40 -24.04 16.69
N THR A 3 -24.66 -23.67 17.04
CA THR A 3 -25.32 -22.48 16.48
C THR A 3 -24.49 -21.20 16.73
N GLU A 4 -23.87 -21.11 17.91
CA GLU A 4 -22.98 -20.01 18.27
C GLU A 4 -21.74 -19.93 17.36
N THR A 5 -21.09 -21.06 17.09
CA THR A 5 -19.94 -21.13 16.17
C THR A 5 -20.33 -20.70 14.76
N ALA A 6 -21.50 -21.16 14.26
CA ALA A 6 -22.01 -20.78 12.96
C ALA A 6 -22.27 -19.27 12.87
N LEU A 7 -22.86 -18.69 13.91
CA LEU A 7 -23.15 -17.26 13.98
C LEU A 7 -21.85 -16.42 14.00
N ARG A 8 -20.85 -16.82 14.77
CA ARG A 8 -19.53 -16.15 14.80
C ARG A 8 -18.83 -16.20 13.44
N VAL A 9 -18.83 -17.37 12.80
CA VAL A 9 -18.25 -17.52 11.43
C VAL A 9 -19.00 -16.62 10.45
N ALA A 10 -20.33 -16.61 10.48
CA ALA A 10 -21.12 -15.76 9.60
C ALA A 10 -20.85 -14.27 9.85
N ALA A 11 -20.77 -13.83 11.11
CA ALA A 11 -20.48 -12.46 11.49
C ALA A 11 -19.07 -11.99 11.08
N THR A 12 -18.14 -12.93 10.84
CA THR A 12 -16.79 -12.63 10.37
C THR A 12 -16.68 -12.69 8.85
N VAL A 13 -17.23 -13.74 8.23
CA VAL A 13 -17.05 -13.99 6.79
C VAL A 13 -17.96 -13.12 5.94
N ALA A 14 -19.21 -12.88 6.36
CA ALA A 14 -20.14 -12.09 5.54
C ALA A 14 -19.66 -10.64 5.33
N PRO A 15 -19.26 -9.85 6.35
CA PRO A 15 -18.75 -8.51 6.12
C PRO A 15 -17.40 -8.52 5.39
N ALA A 16 -16.55 -9.54 5.57
CA ALA A 16 -15.32 -9.70 4.80
C ALA A 16 -15.60 -9.91 3.31
N PHE A 17 -16.57 -10.73 2.98
CA PHE A 17 -17.00 -10.96 1.61
C PHE A 17 -17.59 -9.68 0.97
N LEU A 18 -18.44 -8.97 1.70
CA LEU A 18 -18.96 -7.67 1.24
C LEU A 18 -17.85 -6.65 1.02
N GLY A 19 -16.85 -6.60 1.91
CA GLY A 19 -15.66 -5.76 1.76
C GLY A 19 -14.85 -6.10 0.50
N ALA A 20 -14.68 -7.39 0.21
CA ALA A 20 -14.00 -7.85 -1.00
C ALA A 20 -14.79 -7.50 -2.28
N LEU A 21 -16.11 -7.64 -2.27
CA LEU A 21 -16.98 -7.23 -3.38
C LEU A 21 -16.93 -5.71 -3.59
N LEU A 22 -16.92 -4.94 -2.53
CA LEU A 22 -16.82 -3.49 -2.59
C LEU A 22 -15.47 -3.06 -3.21
N LEU A 23 -14.36 -3.66 -2.78
CA LEU A 23 -13.03 -3.44 -3.35
C LEU A 23 -13.01 -3.76 -4.84
N ASP A 24 -13.55 -4.91 -5.23
CA ASP A 24 -13.64 -5.34 -6.62
C ASP A 24 -14.48 -4.36 -7.46
N GLY A 25 -15.64 -3.95 -6.96
CA GLY A 25 -16.51 -2.95 -7.59
C GLY A 25 -15.82 -1.57 -7.75
N MET A 26 -15.09 -1.12 -6.73
CA MET A 26 -14.31 0.13 -6.80
C MET A 26 -13.18 0.05 -7.84
N CYS A 27 -12.48 -1.09 -7.91
CA CYS A 27 -11.47 -1.33 -8.94
C CYS A 27 -12.09 -1.35 -10.34
N ALA A 28 -13.25 -1.99 -10.52
CA ALA A 28 -13.98 -2.04 -11.79
C ALA A 28 -14.41 -0.63 -12.24
N ALA A 29 -15.02 0.14 -11.35
CA ALA A 29 -15.51 1.50 -11.63
C ALA A 29 -14.38 2.47 -12.03
N ARG A 30 -13.15 2.21 -11.58
CA ARG A 30 -11.96 3.02 -11.90
C ARG A 30 -11.13 2.47 -13.06
N GLY A 31 -11.56 1.37 -13.69
CA GLY A 31 -10.78 0.71 -14.74
C GLY A 31 -9.46 0.10 -14.26
N LEU A 32 -9.35 -0.23 -12.97
CA LEU A 32 -8.12 -0.73 -12.33
C LEU A 32 -8.07 -2.26 -12.22
N LEU A 33 -9.08 -2.95 -12.77
CA LEU A 33 -9.06 -4.41 -12.81
C LEU A 33 -7.98 -4.90 -13.78
N PRO A 34 -7.12 -5.85 -13.35
CA PRO A 34 -6.16 -6.47 -14.23
C PRO A 34 -6.82 -7.18 -15.43
N PRO A 35 -6.14 -7.28 -16.57
CA PRO A 35 -6.70 -7.91 -17.76
C PRO A 35 -7.08 -9.39 -17.53
N GLY A 36 -6.39 -10.12 -16.66
CA GLY A 36 -6.71 -11.51 -16.31
C GLY A 36 -8.06 -11.69 -15.62
N PHE A 37 -8.60 -10.64 -15.02
CA PHE A 37 -9.90 -10.68 -14.32
C PHE A 37 -11.11 -10.60 -15.28
N ARG A 38 -10.87 -10.50 -16.58
CA ARG A 38 -11.88 -10.82 -17.59
C ARG A 38 -12.28 -12.32 -17.56
N ILE A 39 -11.42 -13.17 -17.00
CA ILE A 39 -11.68 -14.61 -16.79
C ILE A 39 -12.36 -14.77 -15.42
N PRO A 40 -13.64 -15.18 -15.35
CA PRO A 40 -14.43 -15.12 -14.12
C PRO A 40 -13.84 -15.88 -12.93
N TRP A 41 -13.28 -17.08 -13.16
CA TRP A 41 -12.71 -17.88 -12.06
C TRP A 41 -11.47 -17.22 -11.44
N ARG A 42 -10.64 -16.51 -12.22
CA ARG A 42 -9.46 -15.78 -11.70
C ARG A 42 -9.89 -14.63 -10.79
N ARG A 43 -10.91 -13.88 -11.23
CA ARG A 43 -11.50 -12.78 -10.45
C ARG A 43 -12.14 -13.30 -9.16
N ALA A 44 -12.91 -14.41 -9.24
CA ALA A 44 -13.52 -15.05 -8.08
C ALA A 44 -12.47 -15.53 -7.07
N LEU A 45 -11.39 -16.18 -7.53
CA LEU A 45 -10.32 -16.65 -6.66
C LEU A 45 -9.58 -15.47 -5.99
N ALA A 46 -9.30 -14.40 -6.73
CA ALA A 46 -8.73 -13.18 -6.15
C ALA A 46 -9.67 -12.56 -5.09
N GLY A 47 -10.97 -12.53 -5.33
CA GLY A 47 -11.97 -12.09 -4.37
C GLY A 47 -12.01 -12.96 -3.11
N LEU A 48 -11.87 -14.27 -3.24
CA LEU A 48 -11.80 -15.20 -2.10
C LEU A 48 -10.54 -14.96 -1.24
N THR A 49 -9.37 -14.71 -1.85
CA THR A 49 -8.15 -14.40 -1.06
C THR A 49 -8.29 -13.09 -0.30
N VAL A 50 -8.89 -12.06 -0.90
CA VAL A 50 -9.19 -10.78 -0.23
C VAL A 50 -10.21 -11.00 0.90
N THR A 51 -11.27 -11.79 0.66
CA THR A 51 -12.25 -12.14 1.70
C THR A 51 -11.58 -12.81 2.89
N PHE A 52 -10.71 -13.79 2.64
CA PHE A 52 -9.98 -14.50 3.70
C PHE A 52 -9.08 -13.55 4.49
N LEU A 53 -8.32 -12.68 3.82
CA LEU A 53 -7.49 -11.66 4.48
C LEU A 53 -8.31 -10.72 5.36
N LEU A 54 -9.43 -10.20 4.85
CA LEU A 54 -10.31 -9.33 5.62
C LEU A 54 -10.96 -10.05 6.81
N ALA A 55 -11.39 -11.31 6.62
CA ALA A 55 -11.96 -12.11 7.69
C ALA A 55 -10.96 -12.30 8.84
N VAL A 56 -9.73 -12.69 8.54
CA VAL A 56 -8.69 -12.96 9.55
C VAL A 56 -8.08 -11.68 10.11
N GLY A 57 -7.74 -10.71 9.25
CA GLY A 57 -6.98 -9.53 9.64
C GLY A 57 -7.82 -8.38 10.21
N VAL A 58 -9.13 -8.36 9.94
CA VAL A 58 -10.00 -7.25 10.34
C VAL A 58 -11.20 -7.73 11.16
N PHE A 59 -12.04 -8.60 10.59
CA PHE A 59 -13.33 -8.92 11.20
C PHE A 59 -13.25 -9.93 12.35
N ALA A 60 -12.28 -10.86 12.36
CA ALA A 60 -12.08 -11.74 13.50
C ALA A 60 -11.59 -10.97 14.74
N PRO A 61 -10.57 -10.08 14.65
CA PRO A 61 -10.20 -9.19 15.75
C PRO A 61 -11.35 -8.28 16.20
N LEU A 62 -12.11 -7.70 15.25
CA LEU A 62 -13.26 -6.85 15.57
C LEU A 62 -14.34 -7.58 16.36
N GLY A 63 -14.64 -8.83 15.98
CA GLY A 63 -15.58 -9.69 16.69
C GLY A 63 -15.14 -10.06 18.12
N SER A 64 -13.84 -10.05 18.39
CA SER A 64 -13.29 -10.31 19.72
C SER A 64 -13.38 -9.11 20.67
N LEU A 65 -13.53 -7.87 20.17
CA LEU A 65 -13.64 -6.67 21.00
C LEU A 65 -14.89 -6.64 21.89
N GLY A 66 -15.96 -7.32 21.50
CA GLY A 66 -17.22 -7.43 22.27
C GLY A 66 -17.25 -8.64 23.22
N ALA A 67 -16.40 -9.61 23.04
CA ALA A 67 -16.23 -10.72 23.96
C ALA A 67 -15.32 -10.24 25.10
N LYS A 68 -15.72 -10.46 26.37
CA LYS A 68 -14.76 -10.38 27.48
C LYS A 68 -13.62 -11.30 27.08
N LEU A 69 -12.50 -10.69 26.70
CA LEU A 69 -11.31 -11.39 26.24
C LEU A 69 -10.97 -12.45 27.26
N GLY A 70 -10.74 -13.67 26.81
CA GLY A 70 -10.12 -14.71 27.63
C GLY A 70 -8.83 -14.20 28.28
N PRO A 71 -8.16 -14.98 29.12
CA PRO A 71 -6.93 -14.52 29.76
C PRO A 71 -6.01 -13.92 28.71
N GLU A 72 -5.46 -12.73 29.04
CA GLU A 72 -4.51 -12.05 28.16
C GLU A 72 -3.39 -13.00 27.75
N PRO A 73 -2.95 -12.98 26.49
CA PRO A 73 -1.89 -13.87 26.03
C PRO A 73 -0.64 -13.64 26.89
N THR A 74 -0.17 -14.67 27.56
CA THR A 74 1.05 -14.63 28.39
C THR A 74 2.32 -14.87 27.57
N SER A 75 2.18 -15.36 26.35
CA SER A 75 3.28 -15.59 25.42
C SER A 75 2.79 -15.47 23.98
N ILE A 76 3.68 -15.09 23.08
CA ILE A 76 3.47 -15.07 21.63
C ILE A 76 4.58 -15.87 20.97
N ALA A 77 4.23 -16.83 20.13
CA ALA A 77 5.21 -17.53 19.32
C ALA A 77 5.70 -16.62 18.18
N THR A 78 7.01 -16.59 17.93
CA THR A 78 7.60 -15.75 16.89
C THR A 78 6.92 -15.87 15.51
N PRO A 79 6.53 -17.07 15.02
CA PRO A 79 5.81 -17.19 13.75
C PRO A 79 4.49 -16.42 13.70
N GLN A 80 3.75 -16.38 14.82
CA GLN A 80 2.45 -15.69 14.88
C GLN A 80 2.53 -14.19 14.60
N LEU A 81 3.68 -13.58 14.90
CA LEU A 81 3.92 -12.17 14.59
C LEU A 81 3.93 -11.86 13.08
N PHE A 82 4.23 -12.87 12.26
CA PHE A 82 4.38 -12.72 10.81
C PHE A 82 3.23 -13.33 10.01
N GLU A 83 2.26 -13.99 10.64
CA GLU A 83 1.15 -14.66 9.94
C GLU A 83 0.34 -13.69 9.10
N LEU A 84 -0.01 -12.52 9.64
CA LEU A 84 -0.75 -11.50 8.91
C LEU A 84 0.09 -10.92 7.75
N HIS A 85 1.38 -10.69 7.97
CA HIS A 85 2.29 -10.25 6.91
C HIS A 85 2.39 -11.27 5.78
N ALA A 86 2.53 -12.56 6.11
CA ALA A 86 2.54 -13.64 5.13
C ALA A 86 1.23 -13.67 4.32
N LEU A 87 0.10 -13.49 4.98
CA LEU A 87 -1.20 -13.46 4.33
C LEU A 87 -1.36 -12.23 3.40
N MET A 88 -0.89 -11.05 3.80
CA MET A 88 -0.87 -9.85 2.96
C MET A 88 -0.02 -10.07 1.71
N VAL A 89 1.19 -10.61 1.87
CA VAL A 89 2.10 -10.92 0.74
C VAL A 89 1.46 -11.94 -0.19
N ALA A 90 0.92 -13.04 0.36
CA ALA A 90 0.25 -14.07 -0.44
C ALA A 90 -0.93 -13.49 -1.23
N THR A 91 -1.75 -12.65 -0.61
CA THR A 91 -2.88 -12.00 -1.28
C THR A 91 -2.42 -11.11 -2.44
N MET A 92 -1.38 -10.30 -2.25
CA MET A 92 -0.81 -9.45 -3.32
C MET A 92 -0.26 -10.28 -4.46
N LEU A 93 0.49 -11.34 -4.16
CA LEU A 93 1.07 -12.23 -5.18
C LEU A 93 -0.01 -12.98 -5.95
N ILE A 94 -0.97 -13.58 -5.27
CA ILE A 94 -2.08 -14.30 -5.91
C ILE A 94 -2.87 -13.33 -6.80
N TRP A 95 -3.22 -12.15 -6.30
CA TRP A 95 -3.93 -11.14 -7.07
C TRP A 95 -3.14 -10.72 -8.33
N PHE A 96 -1.84 -10.51 -8.19
CA PHE A 96 -0.97 -10.13 -9.31
C PHE A 96 -0.87 -11.26 -10.34
N PHE A 97 -0.56 -12.49 -9.91
CA PHE A 97 -0.42 -13.61 -10.84
C PHE A 97 -1.74 -13.94 -11.55
N LEU A 98 -2.86 -13.95 -10.84
CA LEU A 98 -4.17 -14.14 -11.45
C LEU A 98 -4.52 -13.02 -12.43
N GLY A 99 -4.06 -11.81 -12.14
CA GLY A 99 -4.31 -10.62 -12.95
C GLY A 99 -3.46 -10.51 -14.21
N PHE A 100 -2.22 -10.97 -14.19
CA PHE A 100 -1.25 -10.67 -15.25
C PHE A 100 -0.54 -11.89 -15.85
N ALA A 101 -0.42 -13.02 -15.16
CA ALA A 101 0.32 -14.17 -15.66
C ALA A 101 -0.47 -15.00 -16.69
N GLY A 102 0.26 -15.56 -17.67
CA GLY A 102 -0.28 -16.50 -18.67
C GLY A 102 -1.33 -15.90 -19.58
N LEU A 103 -1.35 -14.58 -19.76
CA LEU A 103 -2.22 -13.93 -20.73
C LEU A 103 -1.57 -13.96 -22.12
N PRO A 104 -2.37 -14.17 -23.21
CA PRO A 104 -1.87 -13.99 -24.55
C PRO A 104 -1.34 -12.57 -24.69
N ARG A 105 -0.18 -12.44 -25.29
CA ARG A 105 0.37 -11.11 -25.61
C ARG A 105 -0.58 -10.44 -26.60
N PRO A 106 -0.89 -9.13 -26.42
CA PRO A 106 -1.60 -8.41 -27.46
C PRO A 106 -0.76 -8.52 -28.74
N GLU A 107 -1.38 -9.05 -29.79
CA GLU A 107 -0.74 -9.00 -31.12
C GLU A 107 -0.44 -7.54 -31.45
N PRO A 108 0.73 -7.25 -32.03
CA PRO A 108 1.01 -5.91 -32.53
C PRO A 108 -0.14 -5.53 -33.48
N ILE A 109 -0.81 -4.42 -33.20
CA ILE A 109 -1.83 -3.89 -34.10
C ILE A 109 -1.11 -3.71 -35.44
N PRO A 110 -1.54 -4.37 -36.53
CA PRO A 110 -0.95 -4.13 -37.84
C PRO A 110 -1.09 -2.63 -38.12
N ILE A 111 0.03 -1.93 -38.13
CA ILE A 111 0.03 -0.52 -38.57
C ILE A 111 -0.40 -0.58 -40.02
N PRO A 112 -1.54 0.03 -40.43
CA PRO A 112 -1.91 0.09 -41.81
C PRO A 112 -0.72 0.67 -42.55
N MET A 113 -0.04 -0.13 -43.36
CA MET A 113 0.99 0.40 -44.23
C MET A 113 0.30 1.49 -45.07
N PRO A 114 0.83 2.71 -45.09
CA PRO A 114 0.31 3.71 -46.02
C PRO A 114 0.34 3.06 -47.41
N VAL A 115 -0.80 2.99 -48.03
CA VAL A 115 -0.88 2.55 -49.44
C VAL A 115 -0.05 3.59 -50.19
N LEU A 116 1.22 3.22 -50.47
CA LEU A 116 2.03 4.02 -51.38
C LEU A 116 1.30 3.97 -52.71
N GLU A 117 0.60 5.03 -53.04
CA GLU A 117 0.13 5.19 -54.41
C GLU A 117 1.34 5.02 -55.34
N PRO A 118 1.24 4.21 -56.40
CA PRO A 118 2.34 4.00 -57.30
C PRO A 118 2.77 5.37 -57.84
N ILE A 119 4.01 5.75 -57.60
CA ILE A 119 4.61 6.95 -58.16
C ILE A 119 4.41 6.86 -59.68
N PRO A 120 3.71 7.81 -60.30
CA PRO A 120 3.55 7.79 -61.76
C PRO A 120 4.93 7.70 -62.42
N ALA A 121 5.10 6.68 -63.26
CA ALA A 121 6.41 6.37 -63.88
C ALA A 121 6.94 7.45 -64.85
N GLU A 122 6.22 8.56 -65.02
CA GLU A 122 6.54 9.59 -65.99
C GLU A 122 6.53 11.01 -65.39
N ALA A 123 7.46 11.31 -64.49
CA ALA A 123 7.84 12.67 -64.23
C ALA A 123 9.21 12.93 -64.90
N PRO A 124 9.29 13.70 -66.00
CA PRO A 124 10.59 14.03 -66.57
C PRO A 124 11.40 14.90 -65.61
N TRP A 125 12.62 14.46 -65.32
CA TRP A 125 13.59 15.11 -64.44
C TRP A 125 14.17 16.40 -65.07
N THR A 126 13.35 17.24 -65.69
CA THR A 126 13.77 18.48 -66.30
C THR A 126 13.10 19.70 -65.67
N ALA A 127 12.70 19.58 -64.41
CA ALA A 127 12.20 20.76 -63.70
C ALA A 127 13.39 21.52 -63.06
N GLU A 128 13.62 22.75 -63.52
CA GLU A 128 14.46 23.71 -62.80
C GLU A 128 14.01 23.79 -61.34
N PRO A 129 14.96 23.97 -60.38
CA PRO A 129 14.58 24.14 -58.99
C PRO A 129 13.61 25.34 -58.90
N PRO A 130 12.48 25.20 -58.21
CA PRO A 130 11.52 26.29 -58.04
C PRO A 130 12.24 27.48 -57.40
N ALA A 131 12.04 28.67 -57.96
CA ALA A 131 12.51 29.91 -57.38
C ALA A 131 12.02 29.96 -55.91
N VAL A 132 12.90 30.33 -54.98
CA VAL A 132 12.55 30.51 -53.58
C VAL A 132 11.45 31.55 -53.51
N GLY A 133 10.22 31.11 -53.30
CA GLY A 133 9.05 31.98 -53.18
C GLY A 133 9.14 32.86 -51.95
N ASP A 134 8.49 34.01 -52.01
CA ASP A 134 8.37 34.96 -50.88
C ASP A 134 7.76 34.21 -49.65
N PRO A 135 8.41 34.23 -48.48
CA PRO A 135 7.91 33.56 -47.29
C PRO A 135 6.58 34.08 -46.74
N LEU A 136 6.02 35.13 -47.35
CA LEU A 136 4.73 35.73 -46.99
C LEU A 136 3.59 35.43 -47.97
N ASP A 137 3.80 34.59 -48.99
CA ASP A 137 2.74 34.18 -49.91
C ASP A 137 1.86 33.07 -49.33
N PRO A 138 0.61 33.38 -48.92
CA PRO A 138 -0.30 32.36 -48.34
C PRO A 138 -0.80 31.31 -49.36
N MET A 139 -0.48 31.44 -50.62
CA MET A 139 -0.80 30.51 -51.71
C MET A 139 0.40 29.73 -52.20
N ALA A 140 1.55 29.83 -51.55
CA ALA A 140 2.72 29.02 -51.91
C ALA A 140 2.36 27.51 -51.75
N PRO A 141 2.60 26.69 -52.80
CA PRO A 141 2.27 25.27 -52.74
C PRO A 141 3.06 24.60 -51.61
N ILE A 142 2.33 23.96 -50.68
CA ILE A 142 2.91 23.18 -49.61
C ILE A 142 3.85 22.15 -50.20
N SER A 143 5.12 22.22 -49.84
CA SER A 143 6.18 21.35 -50.35
C SER A 143 5.80 19.85 -50.07
N PRO A 144 5.69 19.00 -51.09
CA PRO A 144 5.05 17.67 -50.93
C PRO A 144 5.91 16.59 -50.28
N LEU A 145 7.03 16.91 -49.67
CA LEU A 145 7.95 15.88 -49.15
C LEU A 145 8.46 16.21 -47.74
N ALA A 146 7.57 16.12 -46.78
CA ALA A 146 8.07 15.77 -45.44
C ALA A 146 8.65 14.34 -45.52
N PRO A 147 9.90 14.11 -45.09
CA PRO A 147 10.45 12.77 -45.07
C PRO A 147 9.54 11.85 -44.24
N PRO A 148 9.36 10.58 -44.64
CA PRO A 148 8.52 9.64 -43.86
C PRO A 148 8.97 9.62 -42.43
N VAL A 149 8.05 9.91 -41.51
CA VAL A 149 8.33 9.84 -40.07
C VAL A 149 8.79 8.41 -39.78
N PRO A 150 9.98 8.21 -39.16
CA PRO A 150 10.47 6.91 -38.87
C PRO A 150 9.42 6.16 -38.02
N VAL A 151 8.89 5.05 -38.51
CA VAL A 151 8.01 4.17 -37.74
C VAL A 151 8.87 3.54 -36.66
N LEU A 152 8.82 4.12 -35.45
CA LEU A 152 9.51 3.57 -34.29
C LEU A 152 8.99 2.17 -34.04
N ALA A 153 9.90 1.19 -33.98
CA ALA A 153 9.56 -0.16 -33.59
C ALA A 153 8.80 -0.14 -32.24
N PRO A 154 7.75 -0.97 -32.09
CA PRO A 154 7.03 -1.03 -30.83
C PRO A 154 8.00 -1.35 -29.68
N PRO A 155 7.83 -0.71 -28.51
CA PRO A 155 8.72 -0.96 -27.38
C PRO A 155 8.70 -2.44 -26.99
N PRO A 156 9.83 -3.01 -26.55
CA PRO A 156 9.91 -4.41 -26.16
C PRO A 156 8.94 -4.72 -25.04
N PRO A 157 8.38 -5.95 -24.98
CA PRO A 157 7.41 -6.33 -23.97
C PRO A 157 8.02 -6.23 -22.57
N VAL A 158 7.28 -5.59 -21.65
CA VAL A 158 7.69 -5.43 -20.25
C VAL A 158 7.64 -6.79 -19.54
N SER A 159 8.70 -7.17 -18.82
CA SER A 159 8.73 -8.41 -18.04
C SER A 159 7.70 -8.38 -16.90
N LEU A 160 7.18 -9.56 -16.48
CA LEU A 160 6.26 -9.67 -15.34
C LEU A 160 6.84 -9.06 -14.06
N GLY A 161 8.14 -9.27 -13.79
CA GLY A 161 8.81 -8.68 -12.64
C GLY A 161 8.77 -7.16 -12.66
N ARG A 162 9.05 -6.52 -13.81
CA ARG A 162 8.96 -5.07 -13.95
C ARG A 162 7.52 -4.57 -13.83
N GLN A 163 6.54 -5.34 -14.33
CA GLN A 163 5.12 -5.02 -14.13
C GLN A 163 4.76 -5.05 -12.65
N PHE A 164 5.23 -6.07 -11.89
CA PHE A 164 5.02 -6.15 -10.46
C PHE A 164 5.59 -4.92 -9.75
N LEU A 165 6.86 -4.60 -10.00
CA LEU A 165 7.52 -3.45 -9.39
C LEU A 165 6.81 -2.12 -9.71
N ALA A 166 6.35 -1.95 -10.94
CA ALA A 166 5.58 -0.78 -11.35
C ALA A 166 4.20 -0.72 -10.68
N GLN A 167 3.47 -1.86 -10.68
CA GLN A 167 2.11 -1.96 -10.17
C GLN A 167 2.00 -1.66 -8.67
N PHE A 168 3.05 -1.99 -7.91
CA PHE A 168 3.08 -1.80 -6.47
C PHE A 168 3.94 -0.59 -6.03
N GLY A 169 4.45 0.22 -6.94
CA GLY A 169 5.16 1.45 -6.60
C GLY A 169 6.61 1.28 -6.13
N TYR A 170 7.27 0.18 -6.52
CA TYR A 170 8.68 -0.04 -6.18
C TYR A 170 9.69 0.67 -7.11
N LEU A 171 9.23 1.18 -8.26
CA LEU A 171 10.12 1.84 -9.20
C LEU A 171 10.47 3.26 -8.73
N THR A 172 11.76 3.55 -8.70
CA THR A 172 12.29 4.88 -8.39
C THR A 172 13.65 5.06 -9.07
N PRO A 173 14.06 6.29 -9.40
CA PRO A 173 15.38 6.56 -9.94
C PRO A 173 16.53 6.26 -8.95
N SER A 174 16.29 6.39 -7.63
CA SER A 174 17.33 6.18 -6.60
C SER A 174 16.74 5.69 -5.29
N ILE A 175 16.85 4.39 -5.05
CA ILE A 175 16.42 3.75 -3.78
C ILE A 175 17.16 4.34 -2.57
N PRO A 176 18.50 4.53 -2.56
CA PRO A 176 19.20 5.07 -1.39
C PRO A 176 18.73 6.47 -1.00
N ARG A 177 18.44 7.32 -1.98
CA ARG A 177 17.90 8.67 -1.75
C ARG A 177 16.51 8.61 -1.09
N GLU A 178 15.63 7.74 -1.57
CA GLU A 178 14.28 7.57 -1.01
C GLU A 178 14.33 7.01 0.41
N ILE A 179 15.21 6.03 0.69
CA ILE A 179 15.43 5.50 2.03
C ILE A 179 15.95 6.61 2.96
N GLY A 180 16.97 7.36 2.54
CA GLY A 180 17.51 8.48 3.36
C GLY A 180 16.46 9.53 3.68
N LEU A 181 15.64 9.90 2.70
CA LEU A 181 14.50 10.80 2.90
C LEU A 181 13.47 10.20 3.86
N GLY A 182 13.15 8.92 3.70
CA GLY A 182 12.23 8.19 4.58
C GLY A 182 12.71 8.16 6.03
N VAL A 183 13.99 7.92 6.27
CA VAL A 183 14.58 7.97 7.63
C VAL A 183 14.41 9.37 8.24
N LEU A 184 14.75 10.43 7.50
CA LEU A 184 14.60 11.80 7.97
C LEU A 184 13.14 12.14 8.30
N LEU A 185 12.23 11.82 7.40
CA LEU A 185 10.80 12.08 7.59
C LEU A 185 10.18 11.16 8.65
N GLY A 186 10.70 9.94 8.83
CA GLY A 186 10.31 9.02 9.90
C GLY A 186 10.60 9.60 11.29
N ILE A 187 11.75 10.26 11.47
CA ILE A 187 12.06 10.99 12.72
C ILE A 187 11.02 12.10 12.92
N GLY A 188 10.75 12.89 11.89
CA GLY A 188 9.73 13.95 11.96
C GLY A 188 8.33 13.40 12.27
N ALA A 189 7.94 12.30 11.64
CA ALA A 189 6.67 11.63 11.90
C ALA A 189 6.57 11.11 13.34
N TRP A 190 7.66 10.53 13.87
CA TRP A 190 7.73 10.05 15.25
C TRP A 190 7.49 11.20 16.24
N VAL A 191 8.18 12.34 16.07
CA VAL A 191 7.99 13.53 16.89
C VAL A 191 6.57 14.09 16.76
N ALA A 192 6.05 14.18 15.53
CA ALA A 192 4.71 14.71 15.27
C ALA A 192 3.61 13.87 15.94
N VAL A 193 3.70 12.54 15.86
CA VAL A 193 2.75 11.64 16.51
C VAL A 193 2.85 11.72 18.02
N LEU A 194 4.06 11.74 18.57
CA LEU A 194 4.25 11.91 20.02
C LEU A 194 3.59 13.21 20.52
N LEU A 195 3.85 14.34 19.85
CA LEU A 195 3.25 15.63 20.21
C LEU A 195 1.71 15.58 20.07
N ALA A 196 1.18 14.97 18.99
CA ALA A 196 -0.26 14.84 18.81
C ALA A 196 -0.90 14.00 19.92
N LEU A 197 -0.29 12.87 20.30
CA LEU A 197 -0.79 12.03 21.39
C LEU A 197 -0.68 12.74 22.75
N MET A 198 0.37 13.50 22.99
CA MET A 198 0.48 14.33 24.21
C MET A 198 -0.62 15.39 24.27
N LEU A 199 -0.92 16.07 23.16
CA LEU A 199 -2.02 17.04 23.09
C LEU A 199 -3.38 16.38 23.34
N VAL A 200 -3.63 15.23 22.73
CA VAL A 200 -4.87 14.45 22.94
C VAL A 200 -4.96 14.00 24.40
N ALA A 201 -3.88 13.46 24.97
CA ALA A 201 -3.84 13.05 26.37
C ALA A 201 -4.12 14.23 27.30
N GLY A 202 -3.48 15.37 27.06
CA GLY A 202 -3.71 16.61 27.84
C GLY A 202 -5.17 17.08 27.76
N ALA A 203 -5.79 17.05 26.57
CA ALA A 203 -7.18 17.37 26.38
C ALA A 203 -8.12 16.39 27.12
N LEU A 204 -7.85 15.09 27.02
CA LEU A 204 -8.62 14.07 27.73
C LEU A 204 -8.52 14.21 29.25
N LEU A 205 -7.33 14.50 29.78
CA LEU A 205 -7.12 14.76 31.22
C LEU A 205 -7.89 16.00 31.65
N ALA A 206 -7.86 17.08 30.89
CA ALA A 206 -8.56 18.33 31.19
C ALA A 206 -10.08 18.18 31.19
N LEU A 207 -10.64 17.34 30.29
CA LEU A 207 -12.08 17.16 30.13
C LEU A 207 -12.64 16.00 30.94
N GLY A 208 -11.89 14.90 31.08
CA GLY A 208 -12.36 13.62 31.67
C GLY A 208 -11.63 13.20 32.95
N GLY A 209 -10.63 13.98 33.38
CA GLY A 209 -9.82 13.64 34.56
C GLY A 209 -8.86 12.46 34.32
N GLU A 210 -8.20 12.00 35.38
CA GLU A 210 -7.14 10.96 35.33
C GLU A 210 -7.60 9.60 34.78
N GLY A 211 -8.91 9.30 34.79
CA GLY A 211 -9.46 8.07 34.22
C GLY A 211 -9.59 8.05 32.71
N ALA A 212 -9.43 9.19 32.03
CA ALA A 212 -9.65 9.31 30.61
C ALA A 212 -8.44 8.84 29.76
N VAL A 213 -7.26 8.73 30.38
CA VAL A 213 -6.02 8.28 29.70
C VAL A 213 -5.63 6.90 30.20
N PRO A 214 -5.24 5.96 29.31
CA PRO A 214 -4.79 4.64 29.70
C PRO A 214 -3.59 4.70 30.65
N LYS A 215 -3.64 3.95 31.77
CA LYS A 215 -2.56 3.91 32.77
C LYS A 215 -1.54 2.81 32.51
N ALA A 216 -1.87 1.86 31.64
CA ALA A 216 -1.01 0.75 31.28
C ALA A 216 -0.98 0.53 29.75
N PRO A 217 0.16 0.06 29.21
CA PRO A 217 0.23 -0.30 27.79
C PRO A 217 -0.67 -1.51 27.47
N PRO A 218 -1.08 -1.68 26.19
CA PRO A 218 -1.70 -2.92 25.74
C PRO A 218 -0.80 -4.10 26.09
N ALA A 219 -1.40 -5.24 26.49
CA ALA A 219 -0.65 -6.44 26.88
C ALA A 219 0.33 -6.95 25.82
N LEU A 220 0.01 -6.76 24.55
CA LEU A 220 0.86 -7.11 23.42
C LEU A 220 2.21 -6.38 23.45
N ILE A 221 2.25 -5.12 23.89
CA ILE A 221 3.46 -4.29 23.86
C ILE A 221 4.59 -4.83 24.76
N PRO A 222 4.33 -5.16 26.06
CA PRO A 222 5.33 -5.81 26.90
C PRO A 222 5.81 -7.16 26.34
N LEU A 223 4.91 -7.96 25.75
CA LEU A 223 5.27 -9.24 25.14
C LEU A 223 6.26 -9.06 23.99
N ILE A 224 5.98 -8.16 23.06
CA ILE A 224 6.89 -7.87 21.94
C ILE A 224 8.20 -7.28 22.45
N ALA A 225 8.17 -6.39 23.45
CA ALA A 225 9.38 -5.80 24.04
C ALA A 225 10.27 -6.82 24.73
N GLY A 226 9.70 -7.93 25.24
CA GLY A 226 10.43 -9.07 25.81
C GLY A 226 11.14 -9.97 24.79
N LEU A 227 10.83 -9.84 23.51
CA LEU A 227 11.46 -10.64 22.44
C LEU A 227 12.94 -10.27 22.24
N PRO A 228 13.77 -11.19 21.70
CA PRO A 228 15.15 -10.90 21.33
C PRO A 228 15.26 -9.69 20.39
N PHE A 229 16.33 -8.91 20.51
CA PHE A 229 16.59 -7.73 19.70
C PHE A 229 16.40 -7.98 18.20
N GLY A 230 16.98 -9.08 17.67
CA GLY A 230 16.89 -9.44 16.26
C GLY A 230 15.44 -9.68 15.78
N VAL A 231 14.60 -10.28 16.64
CA VAL A 231 13.18 -10.49 16.32
C VAL A 231 12.44 -9.15 16.27
N ARG A 232 12.65 -8.26 17.23
CA ARG A 232 12.04 -6.92 17.25
C ARG A 232 12.46 -6.08 16.05
N LEU A 233 13.74 -6.15 15.67
CA LEU A 233 14.24 -5.49 14.45
C LEU A 233 13.56 -6.06 13.20
N LEU A 234 13.43 -7.40 13.12
CA LEU A 234 12.76 -8.05 11.99
C LEU A 234 11.26 -7.67 11.92
N VAL A 235 10.57 -7.58 13.06
CA VAL A 235 9.18 -7.10 13.12
C VAL A 235 9.09 -5.68 12.56
N SER A 236 9.94 -4.74 13.01
CA SER A 236 9.94 -3.37 12.54
C SER A 236 10.22 -3.26 11.02
N LEU A 237 11.19 -4.01 10.52
CA LEU A 237 11.53 -4.02 9.09
C LEU A 237 10.41 -4.66 8.25
N SER A 238 9.84 -5.77 8.72
CA SER A 238 8.75 -6.45 8.01
C SER A 238 7.47 -5.61 7.98
N ALA A 239 7.13 -4.91 9.08
CA ALA A 239 6.00 -3.98 9.11
C ALA A 239 6.20 -2.88 8.05
N GLY A 240 7.33 -2.17 8.07
CA GLY A 240 7.62 -1.13 7.08
C GLY A 240 7.54 -1.63 5.64
N VAL A 241 8.06 -2.82 5.33
CA VAL A 241 8.05 -3.35 3.95
C VAL A 241 6.69 -3.92 3.57
N VAL A 242 6.13 -4.81 4.37
CA VAL A 242 4.93 -5.57 4.00
C VAL A 242 3.67 -4.71 4.10
N GLU A 243 3.52 -3.95 5.19
CA GLU A 243 2.34 -3.13 5.38
C GLU A 243 2.29 -1.96 4.39
N GLU A 244 3.43 -1.29 4.11
CA GLU A 244 3.44 -0.24 3.09
C GLU A 244 3.19 -0.81 1.69
N SER A 245 3.72 -1.99 1.36
CA SER A 245 3.42 -2.67 0.10
C SER A 245 1.93 -2.96 -0.04
N PHE A 246 1.30 -3.42 1.03
CA PHE A 246 -0.11 -3.78 1.02
C PHE A 246 -1.01 -2.55 1.06
N PHE A 247 -0.86 -1.69 2.06
CA PHE A 247 -1.78 -0.56 2.25
C PHE A 247 -1.54 0.55 1.22
N ARG A 248 -0.30 0.88 0.87
CA ARG A 248 0.04 1.99 -0.03
C ARG A 248 0.30 1.54 -1.46
N GLY A 249 0.95 0.39 -1.64
CA GLY A 249 1.20 -0.17 -2.97
C GLY A 249 -0.02 -0.87 -3.57
N PHE A 250 -0.76 -1.63 -2.76
CA PHE A 250 -1.91 -2.41 -3.23
C PHE A 250 -3.25 -1.71 -3.01
N LEU A 251 -3.62 -1.35 -1.77
CA LEU A 251 -4.94 -0.80 -1.47
C LEU A 251 -5.11 0.66 -1.91
N GLN A 252 -4.20 1.55 -1.51
CA GLN A 252 -4.36 2.99 -1.71
C GLN A 252 -4.62 3.40 -3.17
N PRO A 253 -3.95 2.86 -4.21
CA PRO A 253 -4.27 3.19 -5.59
C PRO A 253 -5.68 2.77 -5.99
N ARG A 254 -6.24 1.74 -5.34
CA ARG A 254 -7.53 1.13 -5.68
C ARG A 254 -8.71 1.77 -4.96
N ILE A 255 -8.56 2.08 -3.68
CA ILE A 255 -9.65 2.58 -2.85
C ILE A 255 -9.44 4.00 -2.32
N GLY A 256 -8.27 4.59 -2.55
CA GLY A 256 -7.91 5.92 -2.09
C GLY A 256 -7.35 5.96 -0.67
N ILE A 257 -6.86 7.13 -0.28
CA ILE A 257 -6.16 7.34 0.99
C ILE A 257 -7.07 7.07 2.19
N VAL A 258 -8.30 7.58 2.17
CA VAL A 258 -9.23 7.50 3.31
C VAL A 258 -9.57 6.05 3.65
N PHE A 259 -9.98 5.27 2.66
CA PHE A 259 -10.34 3.86 2.89
C PHE A 259 -9.11 3.01 3.22
N SER A 260 -7.96 3.24 2.56
CA SER A 260 -6.72 2.53 2.88
C SER A 260 -6.26 2.82 4.32
N THR A 261 -6.35 4.08 4.78
CA THR A 261 -6.08 4.47 6.17
C THR A 261 -7.07 3.81 7.13
N GLY A 262 -8.36 3.81 6.78
CA GLY A 262 -9.38 3.12 7.59
C GLY A 262 -9.08 1.64 7.78
N PHE A 263 -8.74 0.91 6.74
CA PHE A 263 -8.34 -0.49 6.83
C PHE A 263 -7.05 -0.70 7.62
N PHE A 264 -6.08 0.22 7.50
CA PHE A 264 -4.87 0.19 8.31
C PHE A 264 -5.18 0.29 9.81
N VAL A 265 -6.03 1.25 10.20
CA VAL A 265 -6.47 1.41 11.60
C VAL A 265 -7.25 0.20 12.08
N LEU A 266 -8.16 -0.35 11.24
CA LEU A 266 -8.95 -1.54 11.58
C LEU A 266 -8.06 -2.78 11.82
N ALA A 267 -6.98 -2.94 11.06
CA ALA A 267 -6.02 -4.03 11.28
C ALA A 267 -5.30 -3.94 12.64
N HIS A 268 -5.28 -2.75 13.26
CA HIS A 268 -4.65 -2.50 14.57
C HIS A 268 -5.64 -2.49 15.75
N LEU A 269 -6.91 -2.80 15.53
CA LEU A 269 -7.93 -2.86 16.61
C LEU A 269 -7.58 -3.87 17.71
N SER A 270 -6.82 -4.92 17.39
CA SER A 270 -6.34 -5.92 18.34
C SER A 270 -5.47 -5.34 19.47
N TYR A 271 -4.96 -4.10 19.33
CA TYR A 271 -4.25 -3.41 20.41
C TYR A 271 -5.18 -3.06 21.58
N GLY A 272 -6.50 -3.05 21.36
CA GLY A 272 -7.49 -2.90 22.45
C GLY A 272 -7.52 -1.51 23.10
N GLN A 273 -6.77 -0.53 22.61
CA GLN A 273 -6.73 0.83 23.15
C GLN A 273 -7.05 1.88 22.09
N PRO A 274 -8.24 2.51 22.16
CA PRO A 274 -8.68 3.52 21.19
C PRO A 274 -7.70 4.71 21.07
N PHE A 275 -7.04 5.08 22.19
CA PHE A 275 -6.07 6.17 22.22
C PHE A 275 -4.91 5.94 21.23
N LEU A 276 -4.36 4.73 21.16
CA LEU A 276 -3.28 4.40 20.22
C LEU A 276 -3.74 4.44 18.75
N LEU A 277 -5.01 4.14 18.48
CA LEU A 277 -5.54 4.16 17.11
C LEU A 277 -5.51 5.57 16.52
N ILE A 278 -5.53 6.63 17.34
CA ILE A 278 -5.35 8.00 16.88
C ILE A 278 -3.94 8.20 16.30
N GLY A 279 -2.93 7.75 17.03
CA GLY A 279 -1.53 7.80 16.54
C GLY A 279 -1.33 6.99 15.25
N ILE A 280 -1.92 5.78 15.21
CA ILE A 280 -1.89 4.90 14.04
C ILE A 280 -2.57 5.55 12.83
N ALA A 281 -3.70 6.24 13.03
CA ALA A 281 -4.39 6.97 11.96
C ALA A 281 -3.53 8.13 11.43
N ILE A 282 -2.90 8.90 12.30
CA ILE A 282 -2.00 10.01 11.93
C ILE A 282 -0.81 9.46 11.12
N LEU A 283 -0.15 8.40 11.60
CA LEU A 283 0.95 7.75 10.89
C LEU A 283 0.53 7.25 9.51
N SER A 284 -0.61 6.57 9.46
CA SER A 284 -1.17 6.06 8.21
C SER A 284 -1.38 7.17 7.18
N LEU A 285 -1.89 8.32 7.60
CA LEU A 285 -2.06 9.49 6.74
C LEU A 285 -0.71 10.06 6.28
N ILE A 286 0.27 10.19 7.18
CA ILE A 286 1.62 10.67 6.84
C ILE A 286 2.22 9.78 5.76
N TYR A 287 2.23 8.45 5.93
CA TYR A 287 2.78 7.52 4.94
C TYR A 287 2.00 7.53 3.63
N ALA A 288 0.66 7.64 3.69
CA ALA A 288 -0.18 7.73 2.51
C ALA A 288 0.12 8.98 1.66
N PHE A 289 0.30 10.14 2.31
CA PHE A 289 0.70 11.37 1.63
C PHE A 289 2.15 11.33 1.15
N LEU A 290 3.04 10.69 1.90
CA LEU A 290 4.44 10.51 1.51
C LEU A 290 4.54 9.71 0.21
N VAL A 291 3.82 8.58 0.09
CA VAL A 291 3.76 7.80 -1.15
C VAL A 291 3.13 8.61 -2.28
N LYS A 292 2.04 9.35 -2.02
CA LYS A 292 1.43 10.23 -3.02
C LYS A 292 2.39 11.32 -3.51
N TRP A 293 3.20 11.87 -2.65
CA TRP A 293 4.20 12.88 -2.99
C TRP A 293 5.39 12.28 -3.75
N ARG A 294 5.94 11.16 -3.25
CA ARG A 294 7.16 10.56 -3.82
C ARG A 294 6.90 9.65 -5.03
N GLN A 295 5.65 9.21 -5.23
CA GLN A 295 5.25 8.27 -6.28
C GLN A 295 6.01 6.92 -6.24
N ASN A 296 6.52 6.56 -5.04
CA ASN A 296 7.13 5.28 -4.75
C ASN A 296 6.98 4.92 -3.26
N LEU A 297 7.26 3.65 -2.90
CA LEU A 297 7.07 3.14 -1.54
C LEU A 297 8.28 3.31 -0.62
N TRP A 298 9.49 3.48 -1.15
CA TRP A 298 10.73 3.35 -0.38
C TRP A 298 10.84 4.32 0.77
N SER A 299 10.40 5.57 0.59
CA SER A 299 10.41 6.57 1.65
C SER A 299 9.44 6.21 2.78
N ALA A 300 8.23 5.73 2.44
CA ALA A 300 7.25 5.33 3.44
C ALA A 300 7.68 4.07 4.19
N MET A 301 8.23 3.08 3.49
CA MET A 301 8.80 1.87 4.09
C MET A 301 9.90 2.18 5.10
N ALA A 302 10.82 3.07 4.74
CA ALA A 302 11.91 3.46 5.61
C ALA A 302 11.41 4.28 6.81
N ALA A 303 10.46 5.19 6.60
CA ALA A 303 9.85 5.97 7.68
C ALA A 303 9.09 5.09 8.67
N HIS A 304 8.32 4.13 8.20
CA HIS A 304 7.57 3.19 9.02
C HIS A 304 8.50 2.25 9.80
N ALA A 305 9.44 1.59 9.11
CA ALA A 305 10.42 0.72 9.76
C ALA A 305 11.23 1.45 10.83
N LEU A 306 11.58 2.73 10.61
CA LEU A 306 12.25 3.55 11.61
C LEU A 306 11.34 3.84 12.80
N PHE A 307 10.09 4.23 12.56
CA PHE A 307 9.13 4.51 13.63
C PHE A 307 8.97 3.30 14.56
N ASP A 308 8.68 2.14 14.00
CA ASP A 308 8.55 0.90 14.76
C ASP A 308 9.87 0.48 15.42
N GLY A 309 10.99 0.66 14.72
CA GLY A 309 12.32 0.40 15.26
C GLY A 309 12.61 1.25 16.50
N VAL A 310 12.34 2.55 16.47
CA VAL A 310 12.49 3.42 17.64
C VAL A 310 11.57 2.99 18.78
N GLN A 311 10.30 2.66 18.47
CA GLN A 311 9.36 2.22 19.49
C GLN A 311 9.77 0.88 20.12
N LEU A 312 10.03 -0.15 19.31
CA LEU A 312 10.24 -1.50 19.81
C LEU A 312 11.66 -1.73 20.37
N LEU A 313 12.67 -1.03 19.88
CA LEU A 313 14.04 -1.23 20.30
C LEU A 313 14.49 -0.28 21.40
N VAL A 314 13.89 0.91 21.49
CA VAL A 314 14.35 1.97 22.40
C VAL A 314 13.25 2.37 23.39
N VAL A 315 12.13 2.93 22.91
CA VAL A 315 11.13 3.61 23.75
C VAL A 315 10.42 2.62 24.68
N VAL A 316 9.82 1.57 24.14
CA VAL A 316 9.08 0.60 24.92
C VAL A 316 9.96 -0.12 25.96
N PRO A 317 11.16 -0.63 25.64
CA PRO A 317 12.06 -1.20 26.64
C PRO A 317 12.50 -0.21 27.72
N ALA A 318 12.72 1.06 27.35
CA ALA A 318 13.07 2.09 28.34
C ALA A 318 11.91 2.38 29.30
N ALA A 319 10.69 2.52 28.77
CA ALA A 319 9.48 2.76 29.53
C ALA A 319 9.15 1.62 30.49
N LEU A 320 9.25 0.35 30.04
CA LEU A 320 9.04 -0.81 30.90
C LEU A 320 10.06 -0.86 32.05
N ARG A 321 11.33 -0.50 31.81
CA ARG A 321 12.33 -0.39 32.89
C ARG A 321 11.99 0.70 33.88
N MET A 322 11.47 1.84 33.42
CA MET A 322 11.05 2.94 34.31
C MET A 322 9.86 2.52 35.20
N LEU A 323 8.88 1.81 34.62
CA LEU A 323 7.72 1.27 35.35
C LEU A 323 8.16 0.23 36.38
N GLY A 324 9.04 -0.71 36.02
CA GLY A 324 9.63 -1.67 36.95
C GLY A 324 10.43 -1.04 38.09
N ALA A 325 10.98 0.18 37.86
CA ALA A 325 11.65 0.98 38.88
C ALA A 325 10.70 1.88 39.73
N GLY A 326 9.37 1.70 39.60
CA GLY A 326 8.37 2.51 40.32
C GLY A 326 8.22 3.95 39.80
N LYS A 327 8.75 4.27 38.61
CA LYS A 327 8.64 5.58 37.97
C LYS A 327 7.46 5.61 37.00
N SER A 328 6.73 6.72 36.95
CA SER A 328 5.64 6.91 36.00
C SER A 328 6.16 7.04 34.57
N ALA A 329 5.63 6.27 33.65
CA ALA A 329 5.95 6.30 32.23
C ALA A 329 4.69 6.55 31.35
N ALA A 330 3.66 7.15 31.93
CA ALA A 330 2.32 7.28 31.34
C ALA A 330 2.27 7.99 29.97
N PHE A 331 3.31 8.74 29.60
CA PHE A 331 3.37 9.48 28.33
C PHE A 331 4.13 8.75 27.21
N LEU A 332 4.57 7.53 27.43
CA LEU A 332 5.40 6.78 26.46
C LEU A 332 4.63 5.68 25.73
N TRP A 333 3.33 5.54 26.02
CA TRP A 333 2.43 4.52 25.43
C TRP A 333 1.46 5.12 24.44
#